data_30d8b857d322a363aba84106136e6d47
#
_entry.id   30d8b857d322a363aba84106136e6d47
#
_cell.length_a   1.000
_cell.length_b   1.000
_cell.length_c   1.000
_cell.angle_alpha   90.00
_cell.angle_beta   90.00
_cell.angle_gamma   90.00
#
_symmetry.space_group_name_H-M   'P 1'
#
loop_
_entity.id
_entity.type
_entity.pdbx_description
1 polymer ?
#
loop_
_entity_poly.entity_id
_entity_poly.type
_entity_poly.pdbx_seq_one_letter_code
_entity_poly.pdbx_strand_id
1 'polypeptide(L)'
;MWWKRGERPPGLCDKRFTFAYIFAAVEPGTDNAFALIMPYVNTEAMQEFLDRFAKTIRDDEHVAMVLDQAGWHGANALRVPDNITLLPLPPYSPELNPIERVWLFLKERFLSHRLHADYDAVADAASKAWNRLRAEVGRLTSLCSYPWIPKVKR
;
A
#
# COMPACT_ATOMS: atom_id res chain seq x y z
N MET A 1 -3.46 22.66 -7.55
CA MET A 1 -2.91 23.81 -8.31
C MET A 1 -2.77 23.42 -9.78
N TRP A 2 -3.38 24.18 -10.68
CA TRP A 2 -3.28 23.94 -12.12
C TRP A 2 -2.01 24.63 -12.66
N TRP A 3 -1.27 23.94 -13.53
CA TRP A 3 -0.04 24.44 -14.10
C TRP A 3 -0.02 24.30 -15.61
N LYS A 4 0.66 25.21 -16.31
CA LYS A 4 0.78 25.14 -17.76
C LYS A 4 1.57 23.88 -18.17
N ARG A 5 1.10 23.25 -19.24
CA ARG A 5 1.75 22.04 -19.81
C ARG A 5 3.20 22.39 -20.23
N GLY A 6 4.17 21.71 -19.66
CA GLY A 6 5.59 21.90 -19.96
C GLY A 6 6.39 22.70 -18.92
N GLU A 7 5.74 23.34 -17.96
CA GLU A 7 6.42 24.01 -16.86
C GLU A 7 6.23 23.22 -15.55
N ARG A 8 7.30 23.06 -14.78
CA ARG A 8 7.19 22.51 -13.41
C ARG A 8 6.92 23.65 -12.44
N PRO A 9 5.96 23.53 -11.54
CA PRO A 9 5.78 24.53 -10.50
C PRO A 9 7.08 24.65 -9.67
N PRO A 10 7.48 25.87 -9.28
CA PRO A 10 8.54 26.05 -8.33
C PRO A 10 8.09 25.43 -7.00
N GLY A 11 8.49 24.21 -6.75
CA GLY A 11 8.30 23.51 -5.50
C GLY A 11 9.66 23.30 -4.83
N LEU A 12 9.63 23.04 -3.54
CA LEU A 12 10.79 22.52 -2.83
C LEU A 12 11.17 21.20 -3.47
N CYS A 13 12.15 21.24 -4.39
CA CYS A 13 12.69 20.07 -5.04
C CYS A 13 13.91 19.63 -4.23
N ASP A 14 13.75 18.62 -3.40
CA ASP A 14 14.90 17.91 -2.87
C ASP A 14 15.47 17.06 -4.00
N LYS A 15 16.64 17.47 -4.50
CA LYS A 15 17.36 16.76 -5.55
C LYS A 15 17.97 15.44 -5.05
N ARG A 16 17.87 15.16 -3.76
CA ARG A 16 18.28 13.89 -3.15
C ARG A 16 17.10 12.93 -3.25
N PHE A 17 17.15 12.05 -4.25
CA PHE A 17 16.11 11.04 -4.49
C PHE A 17 16.16 9.96 -3.40
N THR A 18 15.63 10.28 -2.23
CA THR A 18 15.46 9.30 -1.16
C THR A 18 14.03 8.80 -1.18
N PHE A 19 13.86 7.49 -1.43
CA PHE A 19 12.56 6.85 -1.50
C PHE A 19 12.39 5.83 -0.39
N ALA A 20 11.21 5.80 0.19
CA ALA A 20 10.72 4.69 0.97
C ALA A 20 9.44 4.18 0.31
N TYR A 21 9.25 2.88 0.33
CA TYR A 21 8.10 2.21 -0.26
C TYR A 21 7.25 1.58 0.83
N ILE A 22 5.96 1.85 0.79
CA ILE A 22 5.00 1.24 1.70
C ILE A 22 4.33 0.08 0.96
N PHE A 23 4.58 -1.13 1.43
CA PHE A 23 3.81 -2.31 1.06
C PHE A 23 2.70 -2.47 2.07
N ALA A 24 1.46 -2.55 1.63
CA ALA A 24 0.34 -2.69 2.54
C ALA A 24 -0.76 -3.60 1.99
N ALA A 25 -1.44 -4.27 2.90
CA ALA A 25 -2.67 -4.99 2.65
C ALA A 25 -3.76 -4.46 3.58
N VAL A 26 -4.97 -4.32 3.05
CA VAL A 26 -6.16 -3.92 3.80
C VAL A 26 -7.25 -4.96 3.60
N GLU A 27 -8.03 -5.23 4.65
CA GLU A 27 -9.21 -6.08 4.56
C GLU A 27 -10.44 -5.20 4.37
N PRO A 28 -11.07 -5.21 3.17
CA PRO A 28 -12.26 -4.40 2.93
C PRO A 28 -13.39 -4.71 3.90
N GLY A 29 -14.07 -3.68 4.38
CA GLY A 29 -15.16 -3.82 5.36
C GLY A 29 -14.71 -3.90 6.81
N THR A 30 -13.41 -3.80 7.08
CA THR A 30 -12.81 -3.77 8.41
C THR A 30 -11.73 -2.69 8.51
N ASP A 31 -11.23 -2.46 9.72
CA ASP A 31 -10.05 -1.63 9.96
C ASP A 31 -8.74 -2.45 10.01
N ASN A 32 -8.79 -3.73 9.65
CA ASN A 32 -7.61 -4.58 9.62
C ASN A 32 -6.70 -4.20 8.46
N ALA A 33 -5.45 -3.96 8.78
CA ALA A 33 -4.43 -3.64 7.80
C ALA A 33 -3.04 -4.04 8.30
N PHE A 34 -2.17 -4.32 7.35
CA PHE A 34 -0.77 -4.65 7.61
C PHE A 34 0.11 -3.86 6.65
N ALA A 35 1.19 -3.29 7.12
CA ALA A 35 2.14 -2.58 6.27
C ALA A 35 3.58 -2.83 6.67
N LEU A 36 4.45 -2.80 5.66
CA LEU A 36 5.90 -2.74 5.81
C LEU A 36 6.44 -1.56 5.02
N ILE A 37 7.45 -0.91 5.57
CA ILE A 37 8.20 0.14 4.88
C ILE A 37 9.53 -0.46 4.44
N MET A 38 9.79 -0.38 3.14
CA MET A 38 10.93 -1.02 2.49
C MET A 38 11.75 0.02 1.72
N PRO A 39 13.08 -0.17 1.61
CA PRO A 39 13.93 0.72 0.82
C PRO A 39 13.84 0.47 -0.70
N TYR A 40 13.33 -0.69 -1.11
CA TYR A 40 13.26 -1.12 -2.51
C TYR A 40 11.91 -1.69 -2.88
N VAL A 41 11.56 -1.60 -4.17
CA VAL A 41 10.44 -2.30 -4.81
C VAL A 41 11.02 -3.36 -5.74
N ASN A 42 11.06 -4.59 -5.26
CA ASN A 42 11.56 -5.75 -6.01
C ASN A 42 10.93 -7.04 -5.50
N THR A 43 11.27 -8.15 -6.13
CA THR A 43 10.76 -9.47 -5.74
C THR A 43 11.14 -9.86 -4.30
N GLU A 44 12.33 -9.50 -3.85
CA GLU A 44 12.80 -9.78 -2.47
C GLU A 44 11.98 -9.01 -1.45
N ALA A 45 11.70 -7.73 -1.70
CA ALA A 45 10.85 -6.91 -0.84
C ALA A 45 9.43 -7.47 -0.76
N MET A 46 8.87 -7.92 -1.90
CA MET A 46 7.56 -8.56 -1.93
C MET A 46 7.55 -9.89 -1.19
N GLN A 47 8.61 -10.67 -1.32
CA GLN A 47 8.74 -11.93 -0.58
C GLN A 47 8.75 -11.70 0.93
N GLU A 48 9.52 -10.72 1.39
CA GLU A 48 9.56 -10.32 2.81
C GLU A 48 8.19 -9.87 3.30
N PHE A 49 7.47 -9.09 2.49
CA PHE A 49 6.12 -8.66 2.81
C PHE A 49 5.16 -9.85 2.96
N LEU A 50 5.16 -10.77 2.00
CA LEU A 50 4.29 -11.96 2.04
C LEU A 50 4.62 -12.86 3.23
N ASP A 51 5.90 -13.09 3.50
CA ASP A 51 6.33 -13.95 4.60
C ASP A 51 5.93 -13.39 5.97
N ARG A 52 6.08 -12.08 6.14
CA ARG A 52 5.66 -11.41 7.39
C ARG A 52 4.15 -11.32 7.51
N PHE A 53 3.47 -11.00 6.44
CA PHE A 53 2.01 -10.95 6.42
C PHE A 53 1.40 -12.32 6.72
N ALA A 54 1.94 -13.39 6.15
CA ALA A 54 1.49 -14.76 6.39
C ALA A 54 1.50 -15.13 7.88
N LYS A 55 2.46 -14.64 8.65
CA LYS A 55 2.57 -14.86 10.09
C LYS A 55 1.49 -14.15 10.91
N THR A 56 0.82 -13.15 10.34
CA THR A 56 -0.29 -12.43 10.99
C THR A 56 -1.63 -13.10 10.78
N ILE A 57 -1.72 -14.02 9.82
CA ILE A 57 -2.94 -14.77 9.49
C ILE A 57 -3.10 -15.89 10.53
N ARG A 58 -4.32 -16.08 11.02
CA ARG A 58 -4.62 -17.16 11.97
C ARG A 58 -4.50 -18.51 11.28
N ASP A 59 -4.19 -19.56 12.04
CA ASP A 59 -3.97 -20.92 11.52
C ASP A 59 -5.20 -21.51 10.82
N ASP A 60 -6.39 -21.06 11.20
CA ASP A 60 -7.68 -21.47 10.63
C ASP A 60 -8.15 -20.59 9.46
N GLU A 61 -7.35 -19.61 9.03
CA GLU A 61 -7.70 -18.65 8.00
C GLU A 61 -6.83 -18.80 6.75
N HIS A 62 -7.41 -18.51 5.61
CA HIS A 62 -6.73 -18.38 4.32
C HIS A 62 -7.09 -17.05 3.67
N VAL A 63 -6.09 -16.31 3.20
CA VAL A 63 -6.28 -14.99 2.62
C VAL A 63 -6.20 -15.04 1.09
N ALA A 64 -7.23 -14.55 0.42
CA ALA A 64 -7.18 -14.20 -0.99
C ALA A 64 -6.72 -12.76 -1.12
N MET A 65 -5.52 -12.55 -1.58
CA MET A 65 -4.91 -11.22 -1.74
C MET A 65 -5.07 -10.73 -3.16
N VAL A 66 -5.88 -9.68 -3.32
CA VAL A 66 -6.06 -8.99 -4.60
C VAL A 66 -4.94 -7.97 -4.77
N LEU A 67 -4.29 -7.97 -5.93
CA LEU A 67 -3.17 -7.06 -6.23
C LEU A 67 -3.19 -6.68 -7.71
N ASP A 68 -2.55 -5.56 -8.03
CA ASP A 68 -2.34 -5.17 -9.42
C ASP A 68 -1.27 -6.05 -10.10
N GLN A 69 -1.17 -5.94 -11.43
CA GLN A 69 -0.20 -6.71 -12.21
C GLN A 69 1.13 -5.95 -12.38
N ALA A 70 1.73 -5.48 -11.29
CA ALA A 70 3.10 -4.98 -11.36
C ALA A 70 4.05 -6.12 -11.78
N GLY A 71 5.03 -5.83 -12.62
CA GLY A 71 5.88 -6.86 -13.25
C GLY A 71 6.58 -7.80 -12.27
N TRP A 72 6.90 -7.33 -11.07
CA TRP A 72 7.54 -8.12 -10.02
C TRP A 72 6.55 -9.02 -9.24
N HIS A 73 5.24 -8.76 -9.31
CA HIS A 73 4.21 -9.63 -8.71
C HIS A 73 4.11 -10.99 -9.38
N GLY A 74 4.45 -11.08 -10.65
CA GLY A 74 4.41 -12.31 -11.44
C GLY A 74 5.75 -13.03 -11.55
N ALA A 75 6.77 -12.61 -10.80
CA ALA A 75 8.08 -13.23 -10.87
C ALA A 75 8.04 -14.70 -10.44
N ASN A 76 8.62 -15.59 -11.27
CA ASN A 76 8.68 -17.02 -10.98
C ASN A 76 9.47 -17.36 -9.71
N ALA A 77 10.32 -16.45 -9.25
CA ALA A 77 11.07 -16.58 -8.00
C ALA A 77 10.24 -16.31 -6.74
N LEU A 78 9.03 -15.75 -6.89
CA LEU A 78 8.17 -15.45 -5.75
C LEU A 78 7.52 -16.73 -5.20
N ARG A 79 7.74 -16.99 -3.92
CA ARG A 79 7.13 -18.13 -3.21
C ARG A 79 5.93 -17.63 -2.41
N VAL A 80 4.75 -18.01 -2.83
CA VAL A 80 3.51 -17.62 -2.14
C VAL A 80 3.31 -18.54 -0.92
N PRO A 81 3.19 -17.99 0.30
CA PRO A 81 2.87 -18.80 1.49
C PRO A 81 1.58 -19.60 1.32
N ASP A 82 1.51 -20.78 1.95
CA ASP A 82 0.39 -21.73 1.80
C ASP A 82 -0.96 -21.15 2.23
N ASN A 83 -0.96 -20.19 3.15
CA ASN A 83 -2.17 -19.53 3.65
C ASN A 83 -2.57 -18.27 2.87
N ILE A 84 -1.94 -18.01 1.72
CA ILE A 84 -2.23 -16.89 0.85
C ILE A 84 -2.47 -17.40 -0.59
N THR A 85 -3.49 -16.85 -1.24
CA THR A 85 -3.70 -16.97 -2.69
C THR A 85 -3.63 -15.58 -3.31
N LEU A 86 -2.77 -15.39 -4.30
CA LEU A 86 -2.66 -14.13 -5.04
C LEU A 86 -3.68 -14.11 -6.18
N LEU A 87 -4.46 -13.04 -6.23
CA LEU A 87 -5.48 -12.81 -7.27
C LEU A 87 -5.14 -11.50 -8.00
N PRO A 88 -4.45 -11.56 -9.16
CA PRO A 88 -4.13 -10.38 -9.91
C PRO A 88 -5.38 -9.74 -10.52
N LEU A 89 -5.48 -8.42 -10.38
CA LEU A 89 -6.51 -7.63 -11.05
C LEU A 89 -6.25 -7.56 -12.56
N PRO A 90 -7.28 -7.27 -13.39
CA PRO A 90 -7.08 -7.00 -14.80
C PRO A 90 -6.04 -5.88 -15.02
N PRO A 91 -5.28 -5.91 -16.12
CA PRO A 91 -4.35 -4.84 -16.45
C PRO A 91 -5.05 -3.48 -16.55
N TYR A 92 -4.35 -2.42 -16.16
CA TYR A 92 -4.84 -1.03 -16.24
C TYR A 92 -6.14 -0.75 -15.49
N SER A 93 -6.38 -1.45 -14.39
CA SER A 93 -7.60 -1.31 -13.57
C SER A 93 -7.29 -0.91 -12.11
N PRO A 94 -6.55 0.19 -11.87
CA PRO A 94 -6.23 0.62 -10.51
C PRO A 94 -7.46 1.02 -9.71
N GLU A 95 -8.52 1.47 -10.39
CA GLU A 95 -9.79 1.83 -9.76
C GLU A 95 -10.49 0.64 -9.06
N LEU A 96 -10.11 -0.59 -9.39
CA LEU A 96 -10.62 -1.79 -8.74
C LEU A 96 -9.87 -2.13 -7.46
N ASN A 97 -8.73 -1.49 -7.19
CA ASN A 97 -7.92 -1.78 -6.02
C ASN A 97 -8.22 -0.80 -4.88
N PRO A 98 -8.86 -1.24 -3.80
CA PRO A 98 -9.22 -0.36 -2.68
C PRO A 98 -8.04 0.36 -2.01
N ILE A 99 -6.84 -0.21 -2.09
CA ILE A 99 -5.63 0.38 -1.50
C ILE A 99 -5.27 1.75 -2.10
N GLU A 100 -5.69 2.02 -3.34
CA GLU A 100 -5.41 3.30 -4.00
C GLU A 100 -6.01 4.49 -3.26
N ARG A 101 -7.16 4.32 -2.65
CA ARG A 101 -7.77 5.37 -1.79
C ARG A 101 -6.98 5.59 -0.52
N VAL A 102 -6.37 4.56 0.01
CA VAL A 102 -5.50 4.65 1.19
C VAL A 102 -4.24 5.46 0.86
N TRP A 103 -3.61 5.19 -0.29
CA TRP A 103 -2.44 5.95 -0.76
C TRP A 103 -2.76 7.42 -0.96
N LEU A 104 -3.88 7.73 -1.59
CA LEU A 104 -4.33 9.10 -1.80
C LEU A 104 -4.54 9.82 -0.47
N PHE A 105 -5.23 9.20 0.47
CA PHE A 105 -5.48 9.75 1.79
C PHE A 105 -4.19 10.04 2.58
N LEU A 106 -3.26 9.09 2.60
CA LEU A 106 -1.96 9.25 3.26
C LEU A 106 -1.15 10.39 2.63
N LYS A 107 -1.12 10.43 1.30
CA LYS A 107 -0.39 11.46 0.56
C LYS A 107 -0.96 12.85 0.85
N GLU A 108 -2.26 13.03 0.75
CA GLU A 108 -2.89 14.35 0.90
C GLU A 108 -2.85 14.85 2.35
N ARG A 109 -3.07 13.98 3.31
CA ARG A 109 -3.25 14.39 4.69
C ARG A 109 -1.96 14.44 5.50
N PHE A 110 -1.03 13.54 5.27
CA PHE A 110 0.13 13.38 6.14
C PHE A 110 1.49 13.58 5.47
N LEU A 111 1.59 13.34 4.17
CA LEU A 111 2.88 13.29 3.47
C LEU A 111 3.08 14.40 2.46
N SER A 112 2.08 15.24 2.22
CA SER A 112 2.19 16.36 1.27
C SER A 112 3.13 17.46 1.77
N HIS A 113 3.90 18.01 0.84
CA HIS A 113 4.72 19.20 1.05
C HIS A 113 5.77 19.09 2.15
N ARG A 114 6.28 17.89 2.44
CA ARG A 114 7.35 17.68 3.42
C ARG A 114 8.64 17.27 2.75
N LEU A 115 9.72 17.88 3.20
CA LEU A 115 11.09 17.49 2.86
C LEU A 115 11.63 16.58 3.95
N HIS A 116 12.36 15.55 3.54
CA HIS A 116 13.00 14.60 4.45
C HIS A 116 14.49 14.55 4.18
N ALA A 117 15.30 14.52 5.26
CA ALA A 117 16.75 14.60 5.16
C ALA A 117 17.38 13.32 4.59
N ASP A 118 16.82 12.15 4.93
CA ASP A 118 17.34 10.85 4.56
C ASP A 118 16.24 9.77 4.55
N TYR A 119 16.62 8.52 4.26
CA TYR A 119 15.71 7.37 4.27
C TYR A 119 15.02 7.17 5.62
N ASP A 120 15.76 7.27 6.72
CA ASP A 120 15.20 7.05 8.06
C ASP A 120 14.12 8.08 8.39
N ALA A 121 14.32 9.34 7.99
CA ALA A 121 13.33 10.40 8.14
C ALA A 121 12.07 10.13 7.30
N VAL A 122 12.22 9.67 6.05
CA VAL A 122 11.10 9.29 5.17
C VAL A 122 10.35 8.10 5.75
N ALA A 123 11.06 7.06 6.16
CA ALA A 123 10.47 5.86 6.75
C ALA A 123 9.73 6.17 8.06
N ASP A 124 10.29 7.02 8.91
CA ASP A 124 9.64 7.47 10.15
C ASP A 124 8.37 8.26 9.87
N ALA A 125 8.39 9.19 8.91
CA ALA A 125 7.21 9.94 8.50
C ALA A 125 6.10 9.03 7.94
N ALA A 126 6.46 8.05 7.13
CA ALA A 126 5.53 7.07 6.59
C ALA A 126 4.94 6.18 7.68
N SER A 127 5.75 5.72 8.63
CA SER A 127 5.28 4.96 9.81
C SER A 127 4.30 5.75 10.65
N LYS A 128 4.61 7.00 10.94
CA LYS A 128 3.73 7.89 11.70
C LYS A 128 2.41 8.15 10.98
N ALA A 129 2.47 8.38 9.67
CA ALA A 129 1.28 8.59 8.86
C ALA A 129 0.38 7.34 8.86
N TRP A 130 0.95 6.16 8.67
CA TRP A 130 0.24 4.90 8.72
C TRP A 130 -0.41 4.65 10.08
N ASN A 131 0.33 4.86 11.16
CA ASN A 131 -0.18 4.67 12.51
C ASN A 131 -1.29 5.66 12.85
N ARG A 132 -1.22 6.90 12.37
CA ARG A 132 -2.30 7.89 12.51
C ARG A 132 -3.56 7.45 11.76
N LEU A 133 -3.42 6.94 10.55
CA LEU A 133 -4.54 6.40 9.79
C LEU A 133 -5.21 5.25 10.54
N ARG A 134 -4.43 4.29 11.04
CA ARG A 134 -4.94 3.15 11.80
C ARG A 134 -5.61 3.54 13.12
N ALA A 135 -5.17 4.63 13.74
CA ALA A 135 -5.75 5.13 14.97
C ALA A 135 -7.15 5.76 14.77
N GLU A 136 -7.49 6.16 13.55
CA GLU A 136 -8.82 6.67 13.21
C GLU A 136 -9.82 5.49 13.03
N VAL A 137 -10.60 5.18 14.04
CA VAL A 137 -11.59 4.09 14.01
C VAL A 137 -12.56 4.27 12.86
N GLY A 138 -12.74 3.24 12.03
CA GLY A 138 -13.64 3.24 10.87
C GLY A 138 -13.08 3.92 9.63
N ARG A 139 -11.91 4.55 9.68
CA ARG A 139 -11.35 5.25 8.52
C ARG A 139 -10.96 4.28 7.39
N LEU A 140 -10.23 3.23 7.69
CA LEU A 140 -9.86 2.21 6.69
C LEU A 140 -11.09 1.51 6.13
N THR A 141 -12.05 1.17 6.99
CA THR A 141 -13.34 0.60 6.57
C THR A 141 -14.03 1.51 5.56
N SER A 142 -14.10 2.81 5.83
CA SER A 142 -14.72 3.80 4.94
C SER A 142 -13.97 3.96 3.61
N LEU A 143 -12.64 4.08 3.66
CA LEU A 143 -11.80 4.26 2.46
C LEU A 143 -11.88 3.06 1.51
N CYS A 144 -11.93 1.85 2.04
CA CYS A 144 -11.91 0.59 1.29
C CYS A 144 -13.32 0.02 1.01
N SER A 145 -14.37 0.79 1.27
CA SER A 145 -15.76 0.37 0.99
C SER A 145 -16.10 0.62 -0.48
N TYR A 146 -16.02 -0.45 -1.29
CA TYR A 146 -16.39 -0.41 -2.70
C TYR A 146 -17.68 -1.20 -2.94
N PRO A 147 -18.63 -0.68 -3.77
CA PRO A 147 -19.90 -1.35 -4.05
C PRO A 147 -19.75 -2.71 -4.72
N TRP A 148 -18.68 -2.90 -5.50
CA TRP A 148 -18.45 -4.14 -6.24
C TRP A 148 -17.82 -5.27 -5.40
N ILE A 149 -17.28 -4.94 -4.23
CA ILE A 149 -16.79 -5.98 -3.33
C ILE A 149 -18.02 -6.70 -2.77
N PRO A 150 -18.25 -7.96 -3.17
CA PRO A 150 -19.42 -8.66 -2.70
C PRO A 150 -19.40 -8.76 -1.17
N LYS A 151 -20.53 -8.48 -0.56
CA LYS A 151 -20.74 -8.86 0.84
C LYS A 151 -20.70 -10.37 0.85
N VAL A 152 -19.53 -10.93 1.07
CA VAL A 152 -19.39 -12.37 1.27
C VAL A 152 -20.18 -12.67 2.51
N LYS A 153 -21.39 -13.18 2.31
CA LYS A 153 -22.12 -13.82 3.40
C LYS A 153 -21.27 -15.00 3.82
N ARG A 154 -20.72 -14.91 5.01
CA ARG A 154 -20.11 -16.05 5.66
C ARG A 154 -21.15 -17.13 5.91
#